data_6eecf8b97b208f73523133f43be8034d
#
_entry.id   6eecf8b97b208f73523133f43be8034d
#
_cell.length_a   1.000
_cell.length_b   1.000
_cell.length_c   1.000
_cell.angle_alpha   90.00
_cell.angle_beta   90.00
_cell.angle_gamma   90.00
#
_symmetry.space_group_name_H-M   'P 1'
#
loop_
_entity.id
_entity.type
_entity.pdbx_description
1 polymer ?
#
loop_
_entity_poly.entity_id
_entity_poly.type
_entity_poly.pdbx_seq_one_letter_code
_entity_poly.pdbx_strand_id
1 'polypeptide(L)'
;QNEGTLTQQGAYTGFVQLAHLGDQPQNNINVLQQYVGTYPIEGTVTYAQVQGSDSTGRSSNIVYVYKTNTDVDGNTKQVYNTTSASTTMQLLSFVLPHHVDKISNNTILSTGLSGYRSAKGRLTAVAGNTISYNQPLERVSFGGMRAIGDSDKERLKQQLLKDAASSTTVTAQDPYFYGKGVARVARLYQIAQEVGDKTTAAALGTKIVNLLTPWLVSMSNNDTLVYDATWGGIVSTLGISDPSQDFGQGRYNDHHFHYGYFLYAGAILAKYDINTFAPLREPMNQLLRDYANPSYADTQFPYMRHFDPYDGHSWAAGLFSFMDGRNQESTGEAINAYYSAYLYATALGFEDTAAFYEIVLNMEATSGRRYWHPM
;
A
#
# COMPACT_ATOMS: atom_id res chain seq x y z
N GLN A 1 11.03 -40.67 2.51
CA GLN A 1 11.07 -39.64 1.46
C GLN A 1 12.52 -39.56 1.04
N ASN A 2 12.85 -39.98 -0.19
CA ASN A 2 14.18 -39.84 -0.73
C ASN A 2 14.34 -38.34 -1.14
N GLU A 3 15.28 -37.67 -0.53
CA GLU A 3 15.74 -36.36 -1.00
C GLU A 3 16.38 -36.56 -2.38
N GLY A 4 15.64 -36.19 -3.43
CA GLY A 4 16.13 -36.30 -4.81
C GLY A 4 17.13 -35.15 -5.07
N THR A 5 18.34 -35.51 -5.43
CA THR A 5 19.36 -34.55 -5.88
C THR A 5 19.32 -34.47 -7.41
N LEU A 6 19.13 -33.27 -7.94
CA LEU A 6 19.31 -32.97 -9.35
C LEU A 6 20.80 -32.67 -9.60
N THR A 7 21.48 -33.56 -10.32
CA THR A 7 22.90 -33.37 -10.70
C THR A 7 23.01 -33.19 -12.19
N GLN A 8 23.61 -32.09 -12.61
CA GLN A 8 23.95 -31.86 -14.01
C GLN A 8 25.36 -32.35 -14.33
N GLN A 9 25.50 -33.02 -15.44
CA GLN A 9 26.80 -33.41 -16.01
C GLN A 9 27.28 -32.33 -17.00
N GLY A 10 28.23 -31.53 -16.60
CA GLY A 10 28.82 -30.46 -17.40
C GLY A 10 28.38 -29.05 -17.03
N ALA A 11 28.98 -28.03 -17.66
CA ALA A 11 28.59 -26.62 -17.46
C ALA A 11 27.26 -26.33 -18.15
N TYR A 12 26.36 -25.65 -17.42
CA TYR A 12 25.06 -25.22 -17.94
C TYR A 12 24.94 -23.69 -17.85
N THR A 13 24.52 -23.09 -18.94
CA THR A 13 24.13 -21.68 -18.98
C THR A 13 22.71 -21.57 -19.48
N GLY A 14 21.80 -21.10 -18.64
CA GLY A 14 20.37 -20.99 -18.99
C GLY A 14 19.47 -20.94 -17.77
N PHE A 15 18.17 -21.05 -18.00
CA PHE A 15 17.16 -21.04 -16.94
C PHE A 15 16.69 -22.46 -16.62
N VAL A 16 16.46 -22.72 -15.34
CA VAL A 16 15.84 -23.96 -14.85
C VAL A 16 14.47 -23.59 -14.27
N GLN A 17 13.43 -24.11 -14.87
CA GLN A 17 12.07 -23.96 -14.36
C GLN A 17 11.70 -25.18 -13.53
N LEU A 18 11.36 -24.95 -12.25
CA LEU A 18 10.89 -25.98 -11.33
C LEU A 18 9.42 -25.74 -11.02
N ALA A 19 8.62 -26.76 -11.06
CA ALA A 19 7.22 -26.69 -10.72
C ALA A 19 6.85 -27.73 -9.66
N HIS A 20 6.21 -27.29 -8.59
CA HIS A 20 5.55 -28.18 -7.63
C HIS A 20 4.26 -28.72 -8.26
N LEU A 21 4.02 -30.03 -8.19
CA LEU A 21 2.89 -30.66 -8.87
C LEU A 21 1.57 -30.64 -8.06
N GLY A 22 1.58 -30.07 -6.86
CA GLY A 22 0.41 -29.98 -5.99
C GLY A 22 -0.12 -31.34 -5.54
N ASP A 23 -1.40 -31.37 -5.14
CA ASP A 23 -2.04 -32.58 -4.61
C ASP A 23 -2.50 -33.56 -5.69
N GLN A 24 -2.41 -33.18 -6.98
CA GLN A 24 -2.87 -33.96 -8.13
C GLN A 24 -1.79 -34.10 -9.22
N PRO A 25 -0.66 -34.75 -8.91
CA PRO A 25 0.54 -34.66 -9.74
C PRO A 25 0.36 -35.09 -11.19
N GLN A 26 -0.43 -36.17 -11.44
CA GLN A 26 -0.63 -36.70 -12.79
C GLN A 26 -1.48 -35.78 -13.68
N ASN A 27 -2.48 -35.12 -13.09
CA ASN A 27 -3.30 -34.15 -13.83
C ASN A 27 -2.55 -32.82 -14.04
N ASN A 28 -1.88 -32.39 -13.00
CA ASN A 28 -1.20 -31.08 -13.01
C ASN A 28 0.00 -31.08 -13.97
N ILE A 29 0.76 -32.15 -14.09
CA ILE A 29 1.92 -32.22 -15.01
C ILE A 29 1.49 -31.97 -16.45
N ASN A 30 0.37 -32.55 -16.89
CA ASN A 30 -0.13 -32.40 -18.26
C ASN A 30 -0.52 -30.95 -18.58
N VAL A 31 -1.03 -30.19 -17.57
CA VAL A 31 -1.34 -28.78 -17.71
C VAL A 31 -0.05 -27.96 -17.71
N LEU A 32 0.83 -28.18 -16.74
CA LEU A 32 2.06 -27.43 -16.59
C LEU A 32 2.97 -27.55 -17.82
N GLN A 33 3.04 -28.72 -18.44
CA GLN A 33 3.82 -28.97 -19.66
C GLN A 33 3.40 -28.07 -20.84
N GLN A 34 2.15 -27.60 -20.88
CA GLN A 34 1.68 -26.68 -21.94
C GLN A 34 2.28 -25.28 -21.82
N TYR A 35 2.75 -24.90 -20.64
CA TYR A 35 3.27 -23.55 -20.33
C TYR A 35 4.78 -23.56 -20.05
N VAL A 36 5.45 -24.68 -20.27
CA VAL A 36 6.91 -24.77 -20.07
C VAL A 36 7.63 -23.80 -20.96
N GLY A 37 8.62 -23.11 -20.39
CA GLY A 37 9.52 -22.21 -21.11
C GLY A 37 9.03 -20.77 -21.26
N THR A 38 7.79 -20.47 -20.86
CA THR A 38 7.32 -19.08 -20.79
C THR A 38 7.43 -18.57 -19.34
N TYR A 39 8.15 -17.49 -19.14
CA TYR A 39 8.35 -16.85 -17.85
C TYR A 39 8.34 -15.32 -17.97
N PRO A 40 7.93 -14.59 -16.91
CA PRO A 40 7.90 -13.15 -16.95
C PRO A 40 9.32 -12.56 -16.83
N ILE A 41 9.60 -11.49 -17.58
CA ILE A 41 10.86 -10.73 -17.50
C ILE A 41 10.62 -9.32 -16.99
N GLU A 42 9.40 -8.83 -17.10
CA GLU A 42 8.96 -7.52 -16.63
C GLU A 42 7.48 -7.59 -16.27
N GLY A 43 7.04 -6.80 -15.30
CA GLY A 43 5.64 -6.66 -14.94
C GLY A 43 5.29 -5.21 -14.64
N THR A 44 4.12 -4.78 -15.10
CA THR A 44 3.58 -3.46 -14.79
C THR A 44 2.16 -3.60 -14.24
N VAL A 45 1.76 -2.67 -13.39
CA VAL A 45 0.39 -2.54 -12.91
C VAL A 45 -0.15 -1.16 -13.26
N THR A 46 -1.37 -1.12 -13.79
CA THR A 46 -2.08 0.12 -14.08
C THR A 46 -3.40 0.17 -13.36
N TYR A 47 -3.82 1.38 -13.02
CA TYR A 47 -5.04 1.66 -12.27
C TYR A 47 -5.86 2.67 -13.05
N ALA A 48 -7.10 2.32 -13.38
CA ALA A 48 -8.01 3.22 -14.08
C ALA A 48 -9.34 3.31 -13.32
N GLN A 49 -9.75 4.52 -12.97
CA GLN A 49 -11.09 4.72 -12.42
C GLN A 49 -12.12 4.54 -13.52
N VAL A 50 -13.02 3.59 -13.32
CA VAL A 50 -14.20 3.39 -14.15
C VAL A 50 -15.41 3.84 -13.36
N GLN A 51 -16.14 4.83 -13.86
CA GLN A 51 -17.46 5.14 -13.31
C GLN A 51 -18.42 4.05 -13.75
N GLY A 52 -18.95 3.28 -12.80
CA GLY A 52 -19.99 2.30 -13.09
C GLY A 52 -21.26 2.98 -13.62
N SER A 53 -21.92 2.33 -14.55
CA SER A 53 -23.20 2.80 -15.12
C SER A 53 -24.40 2.57 -14.19
N ASP A 54 -24.19 1.93 -13.03
CA ASP A 54 -25.22 1.65 -12.07
C ASP A 54 -25.18 2.59 -10.86
N SER A 55 -26.32 2.74 -10.21
CA SER A 55 -26.51 3.62 -9.06
C SER A 55 -25.71 3.21 -7.80
N THR A 56 -24.91 2.15 -7.88
CA THR A 56 -24.28 1.49 -6.72
C THR A 56 -22.77 1.51 -6.73
N GLY A 57 -22.08 1.78 -7.86
CA GLY A 57 -20.68 1.45 -7.81
C GLY A 57 -19.72 2.28 -8.66
N ARG A 58 -18.88 3.06 -8.02
CA ARG A 58 -17.58 3.44 -8.53
C ARG A 58 -16.65 2.22 -8.43
N SER A 59 -15.90 1.96 -9.48
CA SER A 59 -14.88 0.91 -9.48
C SER A 59 -13.64 1.35 -10.21
N SER A 60 -12.52 0.72 -9.90
CA SER A 60 -11.27 0.84 -10.65
C SER A 60 -10.99 -0.46 -11.39
N ASN A 61 -10.56 -0.36 -12.64
CA ASN A 61 -9.99 -1.49 -13.35
C ASN A 61 -8.49 -1.55 -13.04
N ILE A 62 -8.06 -2.64 -12.42
CA ILE A 62 -6.66 -2.91 -12.11
C ILE A 62 -6.15 -3.93 -13.10
N VAL A 63 -5.06 -3.60 -13.80
CA VAL A 63 -4.51 -4.42 -14.87
C VAL A 63 -3.03 -4.70 -14.60
N TYR A 64 -2.70 -5.98 -14.46
CA TYR A 64 -1.32 -6.47 -14.46
C TYR A 64 -0.96 -6.89 -15.89
N VAL A 65 0.13 -6.37 -16.39
CA VAL A 65 0.68 -6.73 -17.70
C VAL A 65 2.06 -7.32 -17.49
N TYR A 66 2.26 -8.53 -17.98
CA TYR A 66 3.54 -9.23 -17.93
C TYR A 66 4.16 -9.26 -19.31
N LYS A 67 5.38 -8.76 -19.42
CA LYS A 67 6.23 -9.01 -20.56
C LYS A 67 6.98 -10.31 -20.34
N THR A 68 6.94 -11.19 -21.31
CA THR A 68 7.55 -12.52 -21.19
C THR A 68 8.82 -12.63 -22.04
N ASN A 69 9.61 -13.66 -21.79
CA ASN A 69 10.77 -13.98 -22.61
C ASN A 69 10.44 -14.21 -24.10
N THR A 70 9.17 -14.43 -24.43
CA THR A 70 8.71 -14.59 -25.82
C THR A 70 8.45 -13.26 -26.51
N ASP A 71 8.40 -12.15 -25.78
CA ASP A 71 8.15 -10.80 -26.30
C ASP A 71 9.46 -10.08 -26.72
N VAL A 72 10.65 -10.61 -26.35
CA VAL A 72 11.92 -9.90 -26.49
C VAL A 72 12.58 -10.05 -27.85
N ASP A 73 12.35 -11.16 -28.53
CA ASP A 73 12.81 -11.40 -29.91
C ASP A 73 11.93 -12.46 -30.57
N GLY A 74 11.34 -12.17 -31.69
CA GLY A 74 10.60 -13.15 -32.48
C GLY A 74 11.38 -14.41 -32.88
N ASN A 75 12.54 -14.65 -32.25
CA ASN A 75 13.48 -15.74 -32.54
C ASN A 75 13.92 -16.58 -31.33
N THR A 76 13.54 -16.28 -30.11
CA THR A 76 13.85 -17.18 -28.99
C THR A 76 12.82 -18.31 -28.89
N LYS A 77 12.68 -19.09 -29.94
CA LYS A 77 12.29 -20.49 -29.80
C LYS A 77 13.44 -21.20 -29.09
N GLN A 78 13.51 -21.12 -27.78
CA GLN A 78 14.24 -22.11 -27.02
C GLN A 78 13.47 -23.42 -27.19
N VAL A 79 13.96 -24.25 -28.07
CA VAL A 79 13.47 -25.59 -28.30
C VAL A 79 13.75 -26.39 -27.04
N TYR A 80 12.77 -26.40 -26.15
CA TYR A 80 12.74 -27.48 -25.16
C TYR A 80 12.42 -28.75 -25.96
N ASN A 81 13.31 -29.71 -25.90
CA ASN A 81 13.14 -31.03 -26.50
C ASN A 81 12.03 -31.78 -25.74
N THR A 82 10.79 -31.35 -25.91
CA THR A 82 9.60 -32.07 -25.43
C THR A 82 8.95 -32.75 -26.61
N THR A 83 9.12 -34.05 -26.64
CA THR A 83 8.63 -34.93 -27.66
C THR A 83 7.10 -35.01 -27.69
N SER A 84 6.31 -33.97 -27.54
CA SER A 84 4.87 -34.07 -27.90
C SER A 84 3.88 -33.09 -27.23
N ALA A 85 4.16 -31.89 -26.92
CA ALA A 85 3.06 -31.01 -26.53
C ALA A 85 3.15 -29.68 -27.28
N SER A 86 2.05 -29.26 -27.86
CA SER A 86 1.87 -27.88 -28.35
C SER A 86 2.01 -26.96 -27.15
N THR A 87 3.15 -26.29 -27.01
CA THR A 87 3.37 -25.26 -25.97
C THR A 87 2.59 -24.02 -26.35
N THR A 88 1.76 -23.54 -25.45
CA THR A 88 1.18 -22.20 -25.58
C THR A 88 2.27 -21.19 -25.22
N MET A 89 2.39 -20.09 -25.94
CA MET A 89 3.33 -19.01 -25.59
C MET A 89 2.71 -18.05 -24.56
N GLN A 90 1.84 -18.56 -23.70
CA GLN A 90 1.16 -17.79 -22.66
C GLN A 90 1.81 -18.03 -21.31
N LEU A 91 1.86 -17.00 -20.49
CA LEU A 91 2.27 -17.12 -19.10
C LEU A 91 1.19 -17.85 -18.30
N LEU A 92 1.60 -18.84 -17.54
CA LEU A 92 0.77 -19.44 -16.49
C LEU A 92 1.12 -18.79 -15.17
N SER A 93 0.14 -18.22 -14.51
CA SER A 93 0.28 -17.61 -13.19
C SER A 93 -0.86 -18.04 -12.27
N PHE A 94 -0.79 -17.61 -11.01
CA PHE A 94 -1.82 -17.89 -10.03
C PHE A 94 -2.36 -16.58 -9.48
N VAL A 95 -3.64 -16.56 -9.15
CA VAL A 95 -4.29 -15.44 -8.50
C VAL A 95 -4.79 -15.80 -7.11
N LEU A 96 -4.79 -14.83 -6.23
CA LEU A 96 -5.21 -14.93 -4.83
C LEU A 96 -6.75 -14.91 -4.70
N PRO A 97 -7.31 -15.38 -3.57
CA PRO A 97 -8.76 -15.42 -3.37
C PRO A 97 -9.47 -14.07 -3.58
N HIS A 98 -8.85 -12.95 -3.20
CA HIS A 98 -9.48 -11.62 -3.39
C HIS A 98 -9.54 -11.16 -4.85
N HIS A 99 -8.77 -11.78 -5.75
CA HIS A 99 -8.86 -11.55 -7.19
C HIS A 99 -10.00 -12.33 -7.84
N VAL A 100 -10.19 -13.60 -7.40
CA VAL A 100 -11.08 -14.56 -8.07
C VAL A 100 -12.51 -14.02 -8.24
N ASP A 101 -13.04 -13.38 -7.22
CA ASP A 101 -14.40 -12.83 -7.21
C ASP A 101 -14.56 -11.60 -8.14
N LYS A 102 -13.48 -11.05 -8.66
CA LYS A 102 -13.43 -9.78 -9.38
C LYS A 102 -12.83 -9.89 -10.79
N ILE A 103 -12.16 -11.00 -11.09
CA ILE A 103 -11.57 -11.23 -12.41
C ILE A 103 -12.68 -11.40 -13.47
N SER A 104 -12.49 -10.81 -14.65
CA SER A 104 -13.36 -11.06 -15.78
C SER A 104 -13.22 -12.49 -16.27
N ASN A 105 -14.34 -13.13 -16.64
CA ASN A 105 -14.44 -14.55 -17.00
C ASN A 105 -13.50 -15.01 -18.15
N ASN A 106 -12.94 -14.07 -18.91
CA ASN A 106 -12.07 -14.38 -20.05
C ASN A 106 -10.62 -14.74 -19.64
N THR A 107 -10.25 -14.59 -18.37
CA THR A 107 -8.89 -14.77 -17.87
C THR A 107 -8.72 -16.05 -17.05
N ILE A 108 -9.81 -16.63 -16.56
CA ILE A 108 -9.76 -17.83 -15.71
C ILE A 108 -9.66 -19.06 -16.58
N LEU A 109 -8.55 -19.79 -16.47
CA LEU A 109 -8.43 -21.12 -17.02
C LEU A 109 -9.19 -22.13 -16.15
N SER A 110 -10.21 -22.75 -16.70
CA SER A 110 -10.69 -24.02 -16.20
C SER A 110 -9.70 -25.12 -16.61
N THR A 111 -8.50 -25.10 -16.05
CA THR A 111 -7.41 -26.00 -16.47
C THR A 111 -7.46 -27.38 -15.81
N GLY A 112 -8.30 -27.54 -14.80
CA GLY A 112 -8.16 -28.67 -13.90
C GLY A 112 -6.93 -28.62 -12.99
N LEU A 113 -6.12 -27.55 -13.07
CA LEU A 113 -4.98 -27.37 -12.18
C LEU A 113 -5.49 -27.08 -10.76
N SER A 114 -5.16 -27.92 -9.80
CA SER A 114 -5.70 -27.84 -8.44
C SER A 114 -4.65 -28.22 -7.38
N GLY A 115 -5.00 -28.00 -6.10
CA GLY A 115 -4.12 -28.36 -4.98
C GLY A 115 -3.08 -27.29 -4.62
N TYR A 116 -3.11 -26.12 -5.24
CA TYR A 116 -2.21 -25.02 -4.92
C TYR A 116 -2.82 -24.10 -3.85
N ARG A 117 -2.03 -23.80 -2.82
CA ARG A 117 -2.45 -22.98 -1.68
C ARG A 117 -1.32 -22.06 -1.22
N SER A 118 -1.69 -20.94 -0.66
CA SER A 118 -0.83 -20.04 0.10
C SER A 118 -1.39 -19.84 1.50
N ALA A 119 -0.70 -19.09 2.34
CA ALA A 119 -1.21 -18.67 3.64
C ALA A 119 -2.54 -17.87 3.51
N LYS A 120 -2.78 -17.25 2.36
CA LYS A 120 -4.01 -16.49 2.06
C LYS A 120 -5.17 -17.37 1.52
N GLY A 121 -4.95 -18.66 1.31
CA GLY A 121 -5.96 -19.59 0.84
C GLY A 121 -5.63 -20.26 -0.49
N ARG A 122 -6.67 -20.77 -1.17
CA ARG A 122 -6.54 -21.47 -2.44
C ARG A 122 -6.09 -20.52 -3.55
N LEU A 123 -5.11 -20.96 -4.33
CA LEU A 123 -4.67 -20.25 -5.53
C LEU A 123 -5.45 -20.78 -6.75
N THR A 124 -5.81 -19.87 -7.65
CA THR A 124 -6.47 -20.21 -8.92
C THR A 124 -5.52 -19.92 -10.08
N ALA A 125 -5.32 -20.92 -10.95
CA ALA A 125 -4.46 -20.76 -12.11
C ALA A 125 -5.14 -19.91 -13.19
N VAL A 126 -4.37 -19.00 -13.79
CA VAL A 126 -4.77 -18.15 -14.90
C VAL A 126 -3.71 -18.20 -15.99
N ALA A 127 -4.12 -18.15 -17.26
CA ALA A 127 -3.20 -18.08 -18.39
C ALA A 127 -3.39 -16.78 -19.16
N GLY A 128 -2.28 -16.24 -19.61
CA GLY A 128 -2.24 -15.00 -20.37
C GLY A 128 -1.22 -14.04 -19.80
N ASN A 129 -0.84 -13.06 -20.61
CA ASN A 129 0.14 -12.04 -20.22
C ASN A 129 -0.53 -10.83 -19.57
N THR A 130 -1.86 -10.84 -19.46
CA THR A 130 -2.63 -9.75 -18.84
C THR A 130 -3.67 -10.32 -17.89
N ILE A 131 -3.71 -9.81 -16.68
CA ILE A 131 -4.74 -10.13 -15.68
C ILE A 131 -5.42 -8.82 -15.31
N SER A 132 -6.74 -8.76 -15.43
CA SER A 132 -7.51 -7.58 -15.02
C SER A 132 -8.66 -7.95 -14.10
N TYR A 133 -8.93 -7.07 -13.14
CA TYR A 133 -10.08 -7.19 -12.26
C TYR A 133 -10.65 -5.83 -11.86
N ASN A 134 -11.93 -5.80 -11.50
CA ASN A 134 -12.60 -4.61 -11.07
C ASN A 134 -12.60 -4.51 -9.53
N GLN A 135 -11.95 -3.48 -9.01
CA GLN A 135 -11.94 -3.14 -7.58
C GLN A 135 -13.08 -2.16 -7.28
N PRO A 136 -14.09 -2.53 -6.50
CA PRO A 136 -15.09 -1.58 -6.03
C PRO A 136 -14.45 -0.47 -5.18
N LEU A 137 -14.92 0.76 -5.37
CA LEU A 137 -14.44 1.93 -4.63
C LEU A 137 -15.51 2.44 -3.67
N GLU A 138 -15.29 2.25 -2.37
CA GLU A 138 -16.09 2.89 -1.34
C GLU A 138 -15.72 4.37 -1.24
N ARG A 139 -16.72 5.21 -1.06
CA ARG A 139 -16.49 6.66 -0.91
C ARG A 139 -15.83 6.96 0.42
N VAL A 140 -14.81 7.78 0.38
CA VAL A 140 -14.11 8.29 1.55
C VAL A 140 -14.12 9.82 1.54
N SER A 141 -14.09 10.42 2.71
CA SER A 141 -14.11 11.87 2.86
C SER A 141 -13.38 12.30 4.13
N PHE A 142 -13.18 13.60 4.30
CA PHE A 142 -12.54 14.17 5.50
C PHE A 142 -13.33 13.96 6.79
N GLY A 143 -14.62 13.77 6.73
CA GLY A 143 -15.48 13.70 7.91
C GLY A 143 -16.62 12.70 7.77
N GLY A 144 -17.53 12.73 8.73
CA GLY A 144 -18.71 11.89 8.72
C GLY A 144 -19.64 12.16 7.53
N MET A 145 -20.39 11.14 7.12
CA MET A 145 -21.32 11.23 5.99
C MET A 145 -22.61 11.99 6.32
N ARG A 146 -22.84 12.34 7.58
CA ARG A 146 -24.03 13.06 8.04
C ARG A 146 -23.66 14.44 8.56
N ALA A 147 -24.48 15.43 8.22
CA ALA A 147 -24.40 16.76 8.81
C ALA A 147 -24.66 16.69 10.32
N ILE A 148 -23.94 17.51 11.08
CA ILE A 148 -24.14 17.66 12.52
C ILE A 148 -25.33 18.59 12.74
N GLY A 149 -26.34 18.13 13.48
CA GLY A 149 -27.48 18.95 13.87
C GLY A 149 -27.10 20.08 14.83
N ASP A 150 -27.83 21.20 14.83
CA ASP A 150 -27.46 22.37 15.62
C ASP A 150 -27.49 22.11 17.15
N SER A 151 -28.41 21.27 17.62
CA SER A 151 -28.44 20.84 19.02
C SER A 151 -27.21 20.02 19.42
N ASP A 152 -26.66 19.23 18.49
CA ASP A 152 -25.46 18.42 18.74
C ASP A 152 -24.19 19.25 18.67
N LYS A 153 -24.16 20.31 17.83
CA LYS A 153 -23.01 21.21 17.72
C LYS A 153 -22.65 21.83 19.06
N GLU A 154 -23.62 22.31 19.82
CA GLU A 154 -23.36 22.95 21.11
C GLU A 154 -22.80 21.96 22.13
N ARG A 155 -23.34 20.77 22.20
CA ARG A 155 -22.83 19.71 23.07
C ARG A 155 -21.40 19.27 22.65
N LEU A 156 -21.14 19.19 21.35
CA LEU A 156 -19.82 18.86 20.81
C LEU A 156 -18.80 19.96 21.12
N LYS A 157 -19.16 21.25 21.04
CA LYS A 157 -18.28 22.35 21.44
C LYS A 157 -17.85 22.27 22.89
N GLN A 158 -18.80 21.99 23.80
CA GLN A 158 -18.49 21.84 25.21
C GLN A 158 -17.53 20.67 25.48
N GLN A 159 -17.70 19.53 24.78
CA GLN A 159 -16.78 18.42 24.90
C GLN A 159 -15.42 18.75 24.23
N LEU A 160 -15.43 19.40 23.07
CA LEU A 160 -14.21 19.85 22.38
C LEU A 160 -13.32 20.72 23.26
N LEU A 161 -13.90 21.67 24.03
CA LEU A 161 -13.13 22.51 24.95
C LEU A 161 -12.43 21.70 26.05
N LYS A 162 -13.11 20.67 26.58
CA LYS A 162 -12.51 19.75 27.56
C LYS A 162 -11.36 18.95 26.95
N ASP A 163 -11.59 18.39 25.76
CA ASP A 163 -10.60 17.57 25.06
C ASP A 163 -9.40 18.40 24.60
N ALA A 164 -9.64 19.63 24.13
CA ALA A 164 -8.59 20.56 23.76
C ALA A 164 -7.69 20.95 24.94
N ALA A 165 -8.28 21.08 26.14
CA ALA A 165 -7.54 21.40 27.36
C ALA A 165 -6.73 20.21 27.90
N SER A 166 -7.23 18.97 27.77
CA SER A 166 -6.64 17.80 28.42
C SER A 166 -5.83 16.89 27.45
N SER A 167 -6.12 16.92 26.15
CA SER A 167 -5.66 15.87 25.21
C SER A 167 -4.72 16.38 24.12
N THR A 168 -4.21 17.58 24.20
CA THR A 168 -3.34 18.20 23.17
C THR A 168 -1.86 18.22 23.51
N THR A 169 -1.46 17.72 24.66
CA THR A 169 -0.03 17.59 25.01
C THR A 169 0.53 16.35 24.33
N VAL A 170 1.67 16.52 23.65
CA VAL A 170 2.42 15.45 22.98
C VAL A 170 3.80 15.40 23.61
N THR A 171 4.13 14.32 24.29
CA THR A 171 5.38 14.15 25.05
C THR A 171 6.27 13.02 24.49
N ALA A 172 5.75 12.26 23.54
CA ALA A 172 6.52 11.20 22.88
C ALA A 172 7.75 11.79 22.16
N GLN A 173 8.81 11.00 22.09
CA GLN A 173 10.07 11.39 21.46
C GLN A 173 10.34 10.61 20.17
N ASP A 174 9.65 9.50 19.97
CA ASP A 174 9.71 8.70 18.74
C ASP A 174 8.70 9.21 17.69
N PRO A 175 8.95 8.99 16.39
CA PRO A 175 8.06 9.47 15.32
C PRO A 175 6.67 8.83 15.35
N TYR A 176 6.53 7.59 15.83
CA TYR A 176 5.26 6.88 15.83
C TYR A 176 4.25 7.48 16.83
N PHE A 177 4.57 7.44 18.13
CA PHE A 177 3.66 7.99 19.14
C PHE A 177 3.54 9.50 19.06
N TYR A 178 4.59 10.19 18.62
CA TYR A 178 4.51 11.62 18.35
C TYR A 178 3.50 11.91 17.23
N GLY A 179 3.61 11.21 16.10
CA GLY A 179 2.68 11.32 14.98
C GLY A 179 1.23 11.07 15.41
N LYS A 180 0.98 10.02 16.20
CA LYS A 180 -0.36 9.73 16.78
C LYS A 180 -0.87 10.90 17.64
N GLY A 181 0.01 11.51 18.43
CA GLY A 181 -0.31 12.67 19.22
C GLY A 181 -0.72 13.89 18.38
N VAL A 182 0.03 14.17 17.33
CA VAL A 182 -0.26 15.28 16.38
C VAL A 182 -1.57 15.01 15.63
N ALA A 183 -1.78 13.79 15.14
CA ALA A 183 -3.02 13.39 14.46
C ALA A 183 -4.25 13.58 15.35
N ARG A 184 -4.15 13.29 16.67
CA ARG A 184 -5.21 13.57 17.64
C ARG A 184 -5.53 15.05 17.72
N VAL A 185 -4.52 15.94 17.76
CA VAL A 185 -4.72 17.39 17.76
C VAL A 185 -5.39 17.85 16.46
N ALA A 186 -4.96 17.28 15.32
CA ALA A 186 -5.58 17.57 14.01
C ALA A 186 -7.04 17.13 13.95
N ARG A 187 -7.38 16.01 14.57
CA ARG A 187 -8.79 15.57 14.67
C ARG A 187 -9.62 16.56 15.47
N LEU A 188 -9.12 17.08 16.60
CA LEU A 188 -9.82 18.10 17.37
C LEU A 188 -9.96 19.41 16.57
N TYR A 189 -8.93 19.80 15.81
CA TYR A 189 -8.98 20.94 14.90
C TYR A 189 -10.08 20.78 13.85
N GLN A 190 -10.18 19.62 13.23
CA GLN A 190 -11.24 19.31 12.28
C GLN A 190 -12.63 19.44 12.93
N ILE A 191 -12.81 18.88 14.13
CA ILE A 191 -14.08 18.98 14.87
C ILE A 191 -14.41 20.45 15.17
N ALA A 192 -13.43 21.26 15.59
CA ALA A 192 -13.61 22.69 15.83
C ALA A 192 -14.12 23.43 14.57
N GLN A 193 -13.55 23.11 13.41
CA GLN A 193 -14.02 23.65 12.13
C GLN A 193 -15.44 23.24 11.78
N GLU A 194 -15.76 21.97 11.95
CA GLU A 194 -17.09 21.40 11.62
C GLU A 194 -18.22 21.93 12.54
N VAL A 195 -17.91 22.17 13.82
CA VAL A 195 -18.89 22.78 14.75
C VAL A 195 -18.89 24.32 14.73
N GLY A 196 -17.98 24.92 13.98
CA GLY A 196 -17.89 26.39 13.82
C GLY A 196 -17.27 27.11 15.01
N ASP A 197 -16.45 26.46 15.84
CA ASP A 197 -15.70 27.11 16.92
C ASP A 197 -14.36 27.65 16.38
N LYS A 198 -14.40 28.88 15.84
CA LYS A 198 -13.26 29.54 15.21
C LYS A 198 -12.11 29.82 16.19
N THR A 199 -12.42 30.09 17.45
CA THR A 199 -11.39 30.41 18.47
C THR A 199 -10.57 29.18 18.80
N THR A 200 -11.24 28.06 19.10
CA THR A 200 -10.60 26.78 19.38
C THR A 200 -9.87 26.26 18.13
N ALA A 201 -10.48 26.41 16.95
CA ALA A 201 -9.83 26.04 15.68
C ALA A 201 -8.50 26.79 15.47
N ALA A 202 -8.47 28.11 15.61
CA ALA A 202 -7.26 28.91 15.46
C ALA A 202 -6.15 28.48 16.43
N ALA A 203 -6.48 28.25 17.70
CA ALA A 203 -5.53 27.78 18.70
C ALA A 203 -4.97 26.37 18.37
N LEU A 204 -5.83 25.45 17.93
CA LEU A 204 -5.41 24.09 17.54
C LEU A 204 -4.60 24.09 16.24
N GLY A 205 -4.95 24.91 15.25
CA GLY A 205 -4.16 25.08 14.02
C GLY A 205 -2.73 25.55 14.30
N THR A 206 -2.58 26.61 15.12
CA THR A 206 -1.25 27.06 15.59
C THR A 206 -0.49 25.96 16.32
N LYS A 207 -1.19 25.20 17.15
CA LYS A 207 -0.58 24.09 17.90
C LYS A 207 -0.08 22.98 16.97
N ILE A 208 -0.81 22.62 15.93
CA ILE A 208 -0.37 21.62 14.92
C ILE A 208 0.93 22.07 14.28
N VAL A 209 1.02 23.33 13.84
CA VAL A 209 2.26 23.88 13.25
C VAL A 209 3.42 23.79 14.23
N ASN A 210 3.21 24.21 15.49
CA ASN A 210 4.25 24.16 16.52
C ASN A 210 4.72 22.72 16.83
N LEU A 211 3.84 21.74 16.72
CA LEU A 211 4.19 20.34 16.89
C LEU A 211 4.94 19.77 15.68
N LEU A 212 4.56 20.16 14.47
CA LEU A 212 5.16 19.63 13.23
C LEU A 212 6.52 20.27 12.90
N THR A 213 6.70 21.56 13.20
CA THR A 213 7.91 22.32 12.88
C THR A 213 9.21 21.69 13.41
N PRO A 214 9.30 21.21 14.66
CA PRO A 214 10.53 20.59 15.17
C PRO A 214 10.97 19.34 14.41
N TRP A 215 10.04 18.58 13.86
CA TRP A 215 10.33 17.37 13.09
C TRP A 215 10.60 17.65 11.61
N LEU A 216 9.90 18.62 11.03
CA LEU A 216 9.81 18.76 9.59
C LEU A 216 10.57 19.97 9.04
N VAL A 217 10.80 21.00 9.85
CA VAL A 217 11.36 22.27 9.38
C VAL A 217 12.65 22.65 10.10
N SER A 218 12.59 22.78 11.43
CA SER A 218 13.75 23.21 12.22
C SER A 218 14.67 22.08 12.65
N MET A 219 14.20 20.83 12.57
CA MET A 219 14.94 19.62 12.98
C MET A 219 15.58 19.81 14.36
N SER A 220 14.80 20.34 15.30
CA SER A 220 15.28 20.76 16.63
C SER A 220 15.00 19.74 17.74
N ASN A 221 14.48 18.57 17.40
CA ASN A 221 14.27 17.48 18.33
C ASN A 221 15.59 16.72 18.61
N ASN A 222 15.62 15.95 19.70
CA ASN A 222 16.74 15.03 20.00
C ASN A 222 16.87 13.92 18.95
N ASP A 223 15.75 13.49 18.39
CA ASP A 223 15.69 12.68 17.19
C ASP A 223 15.24 13.52 16.01
N THR A 224 15.83 13.31 14.84
CA THR A 224 15.52 14.05 13.62
C THR A 224 15.29 13.08 12.46
N LEU A 225 14.49 13.54 11.50
CA LEU A 225 14.27 12.80 10.27
C LEU A 225 15.32 13.22 9.23
N VAL A 226 16.03 12.26 8.66
CA VAL A 226 17.06 12.47 7.65
C VAL A 226 16.82 11.64 6.41
N TYR A 227 17.26 12.13 5.26
CA TYR A 227 17.17 11.37 4.02
C TYR A 227 18.36 10.39 3.91
N ASP A 228 18.04 9.12 3.74
CA ASP A 228 18.99 8.05 3.44
C ASP A 228 19.07 7.82 1.93
N ALA A 229 20.19 8.20 1.32
CA ALA A 229 20.43 8.06 -0.11
C ALA A 229 20.66 6.59 -0.54
N THR A 230 20.95 5.68 0.39
CA THR A 230 21.20 4.27 0.07
C THR A 230 19.91 3.55 -0.34
N TRP A 231 18.84 3.80 0.42
CA TRP A 231 17.54 3.17 0.20
C TRP A 231 16.46 4.14 -0.31
N GLY A 232 16.85 5.41 -0.50
CA GLY A 232 15.95 6.44 -1.01
C GLY A 232 14.76 6.68 -0.08
N GLY A 233 14.99 7.05 1.17
CA GLY A 233 13.92 7.25 2.12
C GLY A 233 14.24 8.16 3.28
N ILE A 234 13.23 8.43 4.10
CA ILE A 234 13.34 9.27 5.30
C ILE A 234 13.38 8.35 6.52
N VAL A 235 14.39 8.50 7.35
CA VAL A 235 14.61 7.67 8.55
C VAL A 235 14.95 8.53 9.76
N SER A 236 14.71 8.03 10.98
CA SER A 236 15.11 8.72 12.19
C SER A 236 16.61 8.53 12.49
N THR A 237 17.25 9.54 13.01
CA THR A 237 18.68 9.49 13.37
C THR A 237 18.95 8.50 14.51
N LEU A 238 18.03 8.37 15.46
CA LEU A 238 18.12 7.36 16.52
C LEU A 238 17.97 5.95 15.95
N GLY A 239 17.01 5.73 15.05
CA GLY A 239 16.78 4.43 14.40
C GLY A 239 17.94 3.99 13.50
N ILE A 240 18.71 4.93 12.91
CA ILE A 240 19.95 4.60 12.19
C ILE A 240 21.02 4.07 13.16
N SER A 241 21.19 4.77 14.28
CA SER A 241 22.23 4.45 15.25
C SER A 241 21.96 3.15 16.01
N ASP A 242 20.69 2.89 16.33
CA ASP A 242 20.24 1.69 17.03
C ASP A 242 18.98 1.12 16.36
N PRO A 243 19.06 -0.07 15.71
CA PRO A 243 17.92 -0.69 15.04
C PRO A 243 16.73 -1.02 15.95
N SER A 244 16.93 -1.05 17.26
CA SER A 244 15.85 -1.28 18.23
C SER A 244 15.07 -0.01 18.58
N GLN A 245 15.60 1.16 18.24
CA GLN A 245 14.92 2.44 18.46
C GLN A 245 13.81 2.66 17.43
N ASP A 246 12.79 3.43 17.83
CA ASP A 246 11.69 3.85 16.99
C ASP A 246 10.99 2.69 16.24
N PHE A 247 10.92 1.53 16.89
CA PHE A 247 10.27 0.33 16.33
C PHE A 247 10.90 -0.17 15.02
N GLY A 248 12.19 0.07 14.82
CA GLY A 248 12.90 -0.30 13.60
C GLY A 248 12.71 0.67 12.44
N GLN A 249 12.26 1.87 12.72
CA GLN A 249 12.02 2.90 11.72
C GLN A 249 13.29 3.22 10.89
N GLY A 250 14.48 3.25 11.50
CA GLY A 250 15.76 3.37 10.79
C GLY A 250 16.11 2.19 9.87
N ARG A 251 15.27 1.17 9.83
CA ARG A 251 15.36 0.01 8.91
C ARG A 251 14.10 -0.12 8.06
N TYR A 252 13.37 0.96 7.87
CA TYR A 252 12.16 1.04 7.06
C TYR A 252 10.98 0.20 7.54
N ASN A 253 10.97 -0.20 8.81
CA ASN A 253 9.80 -0.76 9.44
C ASN A 253 8.73 0.30 9.59
N ASP A 254 7.48 -0.04 9.31
CA ASP A 254 6.28 0.69 9.70
C ASP A 254 6.19 2.15 9.22
N HIS A 255 6.97 2.57 8.21
CA HIS A 255 6.99 3.97 7.77
C HIS A 255 5.61 4.51 7.41
N HIS A 256 4.77 3.69 6.75
CA HIS A 256 3.41 4.08 6.41
C HIS A 256 2.53 4.28 7.65
N PHE A 257 2.74 3.52 8.73
CA PHE A 257 2.07 3.76 10.03
C PHE A 257 2.53 5.08 10.64
N HIS A 258 3.84 5.28 10.75
CA HIS A 258 4.43 6.46 11.38
C HIS A 258 4.10 7.74 10.62
N TYR A 259 4.42 7.79 9.35
CA TYR A 259 4.25 9.00 8.54
C TYR A 259 2.81 9.26 8.13
N GLY A 260 1.97 8.23 8.09
CA GLY A 260 0.54 8.38 7.88
C GLY A 260 -0.13 9.30 8.90
N TYR A 261 0.31 9.29 10.16
CA TYR A 261 -0.21 10.19 11.18
C TYR A 261 0.21 11.65 10.97
N PHE A 262 1.48 11.88 10.59
CA PHE A 262 1.95 13.23 10.23
C PHE A 262 1.19 13.76 9.02
N LEU A 263 1.04 12.92 8.00
CA LEU A 263 0.38 13.31 6.77
C LEU A 263 -1.11 13.60 6.98
N TYR A 264 -1.78 12.84 7.86
CA TYR A 264 -3.16 13.14 8.27
C TYR A 264 -3.26 14.55 8.85
N ALA A 265 -2.37 14.90 9.77
CA ALA A 265 -2.37 16.22 10.38
C ALA A 265 -2.12 17.33 9.35
N GLY A 266 -1.17 17.12 8.43
CA GLY A 266 -0.92 18.03 7.32
C GLY A 266 -2.11 18.19 6.38
N ALA A 267 -2.80 17.09 6.04
CA ALA A 267 -3.99 17.09 5.20
C ALA A 267 -5.14 17.90 5.82
N ILE A 268 -5.40 17.68 7.10
CA ILE A 268 -6.45 18.43 7.83
C ILE A 268 -6.10 19.93 7.91
N LEU A 269 -4.85 20.27 8.20
CA LEU A 269 -4.43 21.66 8.23
C LEU A 269 -4.55 22.31 6.85
N ALA A 270 -4.07 21.66 5.80
CA ALA A 270 -4.12 22.15 4.41
C ALA A 270 -5.56 22.39 3.94
N LYS A 271 -6.50 21.51 4.32
CA LYS A 271 -7.91 21.63 3.96
C LYS A 271 -8.55 22.93 4.47
N TYR A 272 -8.25 23.32 5.70
CA TYR A 272 -8.94 24.44 6.35
C TYR A 272 -8.11 25.73 6.37
N ASP A 273 -6.78 25.63 6.27
CA ASP A 273 -5.87 26.77 6.25
C ASP A 273 -4.60 26.46 5.44
N ILE A 274 -4.71 26.59 4.14
CA ILE A 274 -3.61 26.33 3.21
C ILE A 274 -2.42 27.27 3.40
N ASN A 275 -2.65 28.50 3.87
CA ASN A 275 -1.59 29.47 4.08
C ASN A 275 -0.74 29.10 5.32
N THR A 276 -1.39 28.71 6.39
CA THR A 276 -0.70 28.22 7.60
C THR A 276 0.02 26.88 7.33
N PHE A 277 -0.52 26.06 6.44
CA PHE A 277 0.12 24.81 6.01
C PHE A 277 1.34 25.02 5.09
N ALA A 278 1.41 26.09 4.33
CA ALA A 278 2.39 26.30 3.24
C ALA A 278 3.86 26.00 3.62
N PRO A 279 4.40 26.39 4.79
CA PRO A 279 5.78 26.07 5.18
C PRO A 279 6.06 24.58 5.40
N LEU A 280 5.01 23.78 5.65
CA LEU A 280 5.11 22.35 5.91
C LEU A 280 4.97 21.50 4.63
N ARG A 281 4.60 22.11 3.50
CA ARG A 281 4.22 21.41 2.28
C ARG A 281 5.34 20.51 1.75
N GLU A 282 6.54 21.07 1.59
CA GLU A 282 7.64 20.30 1.01
C GLU A 282 8.10 19.14 1.90
N PRO A 283 8.35 19.35 3.21
CA PRO A 283 8.65 18.21 4.09
C PRO A 283 7.55 17.14 4.12
N MET A 284 6.28 17.54 4.09
CA MET A 284 5.16 16.58 4.03
C MET A 284 5.14 15.79 2.70
N ASN A 285 5.48 16.44 1.57
CA ASN A 285 5.64 15.76 0.29
C ASN A 285 6.74 14.68 0.35
N GLN A 286 7.83 14.95 1.04
CA GLN A 286 8.90 13.97 1.22
C GLN A 286 8.43 12.78 2.05
N LEU A 287 7.69 12.99 3.15
CA LEU A 287 7.11 11.90 3.93
C LEU A 287 6.11 11.07 3.10
N LEU A 288 5.26 11.73 2.29
CA LEU A 288 4.36 11.04 1.39
C LEU A 288 5.12 10.17 0.38
N ARG A 289 6.17 10.72 -0.24
CA ARG A 289 7.00 10.00 -1.21
C ARG A 289 7.75 8.83 -0.58
N ASP A 290 8.08 8.90 0.69
CA ASP A 290 8.79 7.82 1.37
C ASP A 290 7.99 6.51 1.36
N TYR A 291 6.71 6.52 1.71
CA TYR A 291 5.92 5.29 1.83
C TYR A 291 4.91 5.07 0.70
N ALA A 292 4.49 6.13 0.02
CA ALA A 292 3.37 6.08 -0.94
C ALA A 292 3.67 6.84 -2.25
N ASN A 293 4.92 6.85 -2.69
CA ASN A 293 5.31 7.48 -3.96
C ASN A 293 4.55 6.87 -5.15
N PRO A 294 3.72 7.63 -5.88
CA PRO A 294 2.93 7.10 -6.99
C PRO A 294 3.70 7.03 -8.32
N SER A 295 4.98 7.45 -8.34
CA SER A 295 5.76 7.60 -9.57
C SER A 295 6.91 6.60 -9.67
N TYR A 296 6.93 5.84 -10.75
CA TYR A 296 8.10 5.02 -11.13
C TYR A 296 9.28 5.86 -11.66
N ALA A 297 9.04 7.11 -12.06
CA ALA A 297 10.07 8.00 -12.57
C ALA A 297 10.82 8.75 -11.47
N ASP A 298 10.41 8.63 -10.23
CA ASP A 298 11.09 9.24 -9.09
C ASP A 298 12.41 8.51 -8.80
N THR A 299 13.53 9.24 -8.87
CA THR A 299 14.85 8.68 -8.64
C THR A 299 15.33 8.79 -7.19
N GLN A 300 14.58 9.49 -6.33
CA GLN A 300 14.93 9.71 -4.93
C GLN A 300 14.17 8.77 -3.99
N PHE A 301 12.93 8.41 -4.33
CA PHE A 301 12.09 7.54 -3.51
C PHE A 301 11.55 6.37 -4.34
N PRO A 302 11.52 5.16 -3.80
CA PRO A 302 10.96 4.01 -4.51
C PRO A 302 9.44 4.16 -4.68
N TYR A 303 8.92 3.56 -5.75
CA TYR A 303 7.48 3.45 -5.95
C TYR A 303 6.85 2.62 -4.83
N MET A 304 5.82 3.17 -4.17
CA MET A 304 4.95 2.47 -3.22
C MET A 304 5.69 1.49 -2.30
N ARG A 305 6.67 1.98 -1.54
CA ARG A 305 7.63 1.18 -0.72
C ARG A 305 7.02 -0.02 0.01
N HIS A 306 5.86 0.16 0.61
CA HIS A 306 5.22 -0.86 1.44
C HIS A 306 4.10 -1.62 0.76
N PHE A 307 3.44 -1.01 -0.22
CA PHE A 307 2.25 -1.57 -0.85
C PHE A 307 2.60 -2.60 -1.92
N ASP A 308 2.03 -3.79 -1.78
CA ASP A 308 2.14 -4.86 -2.78
C ASP A 308 0.83 -4.90 -3.60
N PRO A 309 0.85 -4.48 -4.86
CA PRO A 309 -0.36 -4.47 -5.68
C PRO A 309 -0.98 -5.85 -5.87
N TYR A 310 -0.16 -6.91 -5.97
CA TYR A 310 -0.66 -8.26 -6.15
C TYR A 310 -1.31 -8.79 -4.87
N ASP A 311 -0.72 -8.54 -3.71
CA ASP A 311 -1.33 -8.89 -2.42
C ASP A 311 -2.53 -8.00 -2.09
N GLY A 312 -2.59 -6.81 -2.69
CA GLY A 312 -3.65 -5.82 -2.48
C GLY A 312 -3.61 -5.17 -1.10
N HIS A 313 -2.47 -5.27 -0.42
CA HIS A 313 -2.21 -4.65 0.88
C HIS A 313 -0.73 -4.34 1.07
N SER A 314 -0.43 -3.54 2.07
CA SER A 314 0.95 -3.20 2.44
C SER A 314 1.57 -4.26 3.36
N TRP A 315 2.90 -4.24 3.41
CA TRP A 315 3.72 -4.99 4.35
C TRP A 315 4.41 -4.02 5.31
N ALA A 316 4.40 -4.35 6.60
CA ALA A 316 5.01 -3.52 7.64
C ALA A 316 6.53 -3.70 7.73
N ALA A 317 7.02 -4.92 7.48
CA ALA A 317 8.43 -5.25 7.54
C ALA A 317 9.28 -4.42 6.56
N GLY A 318 10.37 -3.87 7.11
CA GLY A 318 11.42 -3.20 6.34
C GLY A 318 12.60 -4.11 6.04
N LEU A 319 13.81 -3.67 6.39
CA LEU A 319 15.07 -4.38 6.14
C LEU A 319 15.39 -5.46 7.20
N PHE A 320 14.51 -5.72 8.13
CA PHE A 320 14.68 -6.80 9.09
C PHE A 320 14.38 -8.17 8.46
N SER A 321 15.15 -9.15 8.90
CA SER A 321 14.86 -10.56 8.65
C SER A 321 14.02 -11.10 9.82
N PHE A 322 12.71 -11.18 9.64
CA PHE A 322 11.81 -11.81 10.60
C PHE A 322 11.79 -13.33 10.41
N MET A 323 11.65 -14.08 11.51
CA MET A 323 11.61 -15.55 11.45
C MET A 323 10.45 -16.09 10.62
N ASP A 324 9.33 -15.38 10.58
CA ASP A 324 8.11 -15.70 9.86
C ASP A 324 8.02 -15.02 8.47
N GLY A 325 9.08 -14.36 8.05
CA GLY A 325 9.14 -13.62 6.80
C GLY A 325 8.53 -12.22 6.91
N ARG A 326 7.88 -11.74 5.83
CA ARG A 326 7.20 -10.45 5.84
C ARG A 326 5.95 -10.49 6.72
N ASN A 327 5.71 -9.41 7.45
CA ASN A 327 4.51 -9.24 8.28
C ASN A 327 3.68 -8.02 7.85
N GLN A 328 2.42 -8.02 8.25
CA GLN A 328 1.54 -6.87 8.27
C GLN A 328 0.89 -6.82 9.66
N GLU A 329 1.41 -5.95 10.51
CA GLU A 329 1.03 -5.87 11.92
C GLU A 329 -0.35 -5.26 12.12
N SER A 330 -0.66 -4.18 11.38
CA SER A 330 -1.86 -3.40 11.59
C SER A 330 -2.51 -2.95 10.28
N THR A 331 -3.52 -3.67 9.82
CA THR A 331 -4.31 -3.25 8.66
C THR A 331 -5.05 -1.93 8.90
N GLY A 332 -5.44 -1.64 10.13
CA GLY A 332 -6.09 -0.38 10.50
C GLY A 332 -5.15 0.83 10.33
N GLU A 333 -3.88 0.71 10.69
CA GLU A 333 -2.89 1.78 10.52
C GLU A 333 -2.46 1.92 9.06
N ALA A 334 -2.37 0.81 8.32
CA ALA A 334 -2.14 0.85 6.87
C ALA A 334 -3.28 1.58 6.13
N ILE A 335 -4.54 1.27 6.48
CA ILE A 335 -5.71 1.99 5.95
C ILE A 335 -5.62 3.48 6.30
N ASN A 336 -5.25 3.84 7.55
CA ASN A 336 -5.07 5.24 7.94
C ASN A 336 -3.98 5.93 7.12
N ALA A 337 -2.89 5.25 6.79
CA ALA A 337 -1.79 5.79 5.98
C ALA A 337 -2.26 6.17 4.57
N TYR A 338 -2.92 5.27 3.86
CA TYR A 338 -3.42 5.56 2.50
C TYR A 338 -4.65 6.47 2.49
N TYR A 339 -5.47 6.44 3.53
CA TYR A 339 -6.50 7.45 3.77
C TYR A 339 -5.89 8.85 3.92
N SER A 340 -4.81 8.97 4.68
CA SER A 340 -4.10 10.24 4.87
C SER A 340 -3.50 10.75 3.55
N ALA A 341 -2.92 9.87 2.73
CA ALA A 341 -2.42 10.19 1.40
C ALA A 341 -3.54 10.69 0.46
N TYR A 342 -4.69 10.01 0.47
CA TYR A 342 -5.88 10.45 -0.26
C TYR A 342 -6.36 11.84 0.19
N LEU A 343 -6.50 12.06 1.48
CA LEU A 343 -6.94 13.35 2.03
C LEU A 343 -5.95 14.48 1.71
N TYR A 344 -4.66 14.19 1.78
CA TYR A 344 -3.60 15.15 1.49
C TYR A 344 -3.63 15.58 0.02
N ALA A 345 -3.67 14.63 -0.90
CA ALA A 345 -3.80 14.92 -2.32
C ALA A 345 -5.08 15.70 -2.64
N THR A 346 -6.20 15.34 -2.00
CA THR A 346 -7.49 16.04 -2.14
C THR A 346 -7.41 17.47 -1.63
N ALA A 347 -6.80 17.70 -0.45
CA ALA A 347 -6.67 19.03 0.11
C ALA A 347 -5.80 19.97 -0.75
N LEU A 348 -4.84 19.42 -1.49
CA LEU A 348 -3.96 20.16 -2.38
C LEU A 348 -4.46 20.28 -3.83
N GLY A 349 -5.61 19.68 -4.15
CA GLY A 349 -6.19 19.71 -5.49
C GLY A 349 -5.47 18.82 -6.52
N PHE A 350 -4.75 17.79 -6.08
CA PHE A 350 -4.07 16.82 -6.94
C PHE A 350 -5.03 15.69 -7.30
N GLU A 351 -5.95 15.94 -8.23
CA GLU A 351 -7.08 15.04 -8.53
C GLU A 351 -6.64 13.65 -8.96
N ASP A 352 -5.70 13.52 -9.90
CA ASP A 352 -5.21 12.22 -10.38
C ASP A 352 -4.50 11.44 -9.27
N THR A 353 -3.72 12.13 -8.45
CA THR A 353 -3.02 11.52 -7.31
C THR A 353 -4.01 11.09 -6.22
N ALA A 354 -5.03 11.89 -5.95
CA ALA A 354 -6.10 11.52 -5.03
C ALA A 354 -6.86 10.29 -5.53
N ALA A 355 -7.18 10.24 -6.83
CA ALA A 355 -7.81 9.10 -7.45
C ALA A 355 -6.98 7.82 -7.30
N PHE A 356 -5.67 7.91 -7.49
CA PHE A 356 -4.76 6.79 -7.27
C PHE A 356 -4.79 6.30 -5.81
N TYR A 357 -4.68 7.21 -4.83
CA TYR A 357 -4.71 6.80 -3.41
C TYR A 357 -6.09 6.29 -2.97
N GLU A 358 -7.18 6.75 -3.58
CA GLU A 358 -8.50 6.18 -3.33
C GLU A 358 -8.55 4.69 -3.73
N ILE A 359 -7.91 4.34 -4.86
CA ILE A 359 -7.82 2.94 -5.31
C ILE A 359 -6.98 2.12 -4.33
N VAL A 360 -5.78 2.59 -3.98
CA VAL A 360 -4.87 1.90 -3.05
C VAL A 360 -5.55 1.69 -1.69
N LEU A 361 -6.21 2.71 -1.16
CA LEU A 361 -6.96 2.64 0.09
C LEU A 361 -8.06 1.56 0.04
N ASN A 362 -8.80 1.49 -1.07
CA ASN A 362 -9.86 0.49 -1.24
C ASN A 362 -9.31 -0.92 -1.42
N MET A 363 -8.14 -1.08 -2.04
CA MET A 363 -7.44 -2.36 -2.11
C MET A 363 -7.01 -2.82 -0.71
N GLU A 364 -6.33 -1.95 0.06
CA GLU A 364 -5.91 -2.23 1.44
C GLU A 364 -7.10 -2.64 2.33
N ALA A 365 -8.19 -1.87 2.28
CA ALA A 365 -9.40 -2.15 3.06
C ALA A 365 -10.06 -3.48 2.66
N THR A 366 -10.12 -3.78 1.36
CA THR A 366 -10.69 -5.04 0.85
C THR A 366 -9.86 -6.24 1.30
N SER A 367 -8.55 -6.17 1.16
CA SER A 367 -7.64 -7.24 1.58
C SER A 367 -7.63 -7.40 3.10
N GLY A 368 -7.67 -6.30 3.85
CA GLY A 368 -7.80 -6.31 5.29
C GLY A 368 -9.04 -7.06 5.76
N ARG A 369 -10.20 -6.75 5.17
CA ARG A 369 -11.45 -7.50 5.46
C ARG A 369 -11.35 -8.98 5.08
N ARG A 370 -10.73 -9.29 3.96
CA ARG A 370 -10.65 -10.66 3.45
C ARG A 370 -9.76 -11.57 4.29
N TYR A 371 -8.61 -11.06 4.75
CA TYR A 371 -7.55 -11.90 5.31
C TYR A 371 -7.37 -11.73 6.82
N TRP A 372 -7.70 -10.57 7.39
CA TRP A 372 -7.56 -10.29 8.83
C TRP A 372 -8.87 -10.27 9.60
N HIS A 373 -10.00 -10.05 8.89
CA HIS A 373 -11.32 -10.07 9.50
C HIS A 373 -12.25 -11.07 8.77
N PRO A 374 -11.91 -12.37 8.74
CA PRO A 374 -12.78 -13.37 8.11
C PRO A 374 -14.12 -13.43 8.87
N MET A 375 -15.21 -13.38 8.11
CA MET A 375 -16.60 -13.56 8.66
C MET A 375 -16.92 -15.04 8.80
#